data_55f0ba7af56db4687630e363b5bc87c6
#
_entry.id   55f0ba7af56db4687630e363b5bc87c6
#
_cell.length_a   1.000
_cell.length_b   1.000
_cell.length_c   1.000
_cell.angle_alpha   90.00
_cell.angle_beta   90.00
_cell.angle_gamma   90.00
#
_symmetry.space_group_name_H-M   'P 1'
#
loop_
_entity.id
_entity.type
_entity.pdbx_description
1 polymer ?
#
loop_
_entity_poly.entity_id
_entity_poly.type
_entity_poly.pdbx_seq_one_letter_code
_entity_poly.pdbx_strand_id
1 'polypeptide(L)'
;MDETRLLKDALRLLGAKKEDAEAITLLERVYLTYASIFRPRAVYSLLKIKEHSPEVRLEGYAFPLVGESIRRHLEKAEYALLSAFTLGIAVDQKIKELSLSRPSDAVALNAIASVYAERIADEMLREESEKLKEKGYKTTFRFCPGYGDLPLLTNGEIALALNAQKKIGLTVTEKGLLLPGKSMIGVCGAERIENEVQD
;
A
#
# COMPACT_ATOMS: atom_id res chain seq x y z
N MET A 1 -10.29 -13.03 1.31
CA MET A 1 -9.76 -12.72 -0.06
C MET A 1 -10.21 -13.80 -1.03
N ASP A 2 -10.73 -13.44 -2.21
CA ASP A 2 -11.10 -14.38 -3.28
C ASP A 2 -9.84 -14.81 -4.05
N GLU A 3 -9.47 -16.09 -3.90
CA GLU A 3 -8.29 -16.71 -4.50
C GLU A 3 -8.37 -16.75 -6.04
N THR A 4 -9.54 -17.12 -6.58
CA THR A 4 -9.76 -17.19 -8.04
C THR A 4 -9.50 -15.82 -8.69
N ARG A 5 -9.97 -14.77 -8.07
CA ARG A 5 -9.76 -13.41 -8.55
C ARG A 5 -8.29 -12.97 -8.38
N LEU A 6 -7.62 -13.39 -7.29
CA LEU A 6 -6.20 -13.13 -7.07
C LEU A 6 -5.36 -13.69 -8.21
N LEU A 7 -5.56 -14.97 -8.54
CA LEU A 7 -4.79 -15.67 -9.57
C LEU A 7 -5.07 -15.11 -10.98
N LYS A 8 -6.32 -14.70 -11.27
CA LYS A 8 -6.66 -14.01 -12.52
C LYS A 8 -5.93 -12.67 -12.69
N ASP A 9 -5.79 -11.89 -11.62
CA ASP A 9 -5.06 -10.63 -11.68
C ASP A 9 -3.55 -10.87 -11.76
N ALA A 10 -3.01 -11.90 -11.10
CA ALA A 10 -1.62 -12.32 -11.25
C ALA A 10 -1.31 -12.79 -12.68
N LEU A 11 -2.22 -13.55 -13.30
CA LEU A 11 -2.12 -13.97 -14.70
C LEU A 11 -2.05 -12.75 -15.66
N ARG A 12 -2.90 -11.76 -15.42
CA ARG A 12 -2.88 -10.50 -16.18
C ARG A 12 -1.56 -9.75 -16.01
N LEU A 13 -1.03 -9.71 -14.78
CA LEU A 13 0.26 -9.06 -14.50
C LEU A 13 1.42 -9.75 -15.21
N LEU A 14 1.34 -11.06 -15.43
CA LEU A 14 2.31 -11.82 -16.24
C LEU A 14 2.17 -11.57 -17.74
N GLY A 15 1.13 -10.89 -18.20
CA GLY A 15 0.82 -10.70 -19.63
C GLY A 15 0.35 -11.98 -20.33
N ALA A 16 -0.01 -13.02 -19.58
CA ALA A 16 -0.50 -14.28 -20.12
C ALA A 16 -1.98 -14.16 -20.54
N LYS A 17 -2.38 -15.00 -21.51
CA LYS A 17 -3.78 -15.06 -21.97
C LYS A 17 -4.66 -15.70 -20.89
N LYS A 18 -5.95 -15.35 -20.88
CA LYS A 18 -6.91 -15.88 -19.88
C LYS A 18 -7.07 -17.40 -19.90
N GLU A 19 -6.85 -18.00 -21.05
CA GLU A 19 -6.99 -19.44 -21.32
C GLU A 19 -5.64 -20.19 -21.30
N ASP A 20 -4.57 -19.55 -20.82
CA ASP A 20 -3.24 -20.17 -20.73
C ASP A 20 -3.22 -21.15 -19.54
N ALA A 21 -3.54 -22.41 -19.83
CA ALA A 21 -3.64 -23.48 -18.84
C ALA A 21 -2.31 -23.74 -18.10
N GLU A 22 -1.17 -23.60 -18.77
CA GLU A 22 0.14 -23.80 -18.15
C GLU A 22 0.44 -22.68 -17.14
N ALA A 23 0.18 -21.43 -17.51
CA ALA A 23 0.36 -20.28 -16.61
C ALA A 23 -0.59 -20.34 -15.42
N ILE A 24 -1.85 -20.77 -15.61
CA ILE A 24 -2.83 -20.94 -14.53
C ILE A 24 -2.35 -22.02 -13.55
N THR A 25 -1.99 -23.21 -14.07
CA THR A 25 -1.49 -24.32 -13.24
C THR A 25 -0.22 -23.93 -12.47
N LEU A 26 0.69 -23.18 -13.10
CA LEU A 26 1.88 -22.65 -12.45
C LEU A 26 1.52 -21.72 -11.28
N LEU A 27 0.63 -20.75 -11.50
CA LEU A 27 0.21 -19.79 -10.48
C LEU A 27 -0.48 -20.50 -9.30
N GLU A 28 -1.39 -21.43 -9.56
CA GLU A 28 -2.09 -22.20 -8.52
C GLU A 28 -1.09 -22.99 -7.66
N ARG A 29 -0.19 -23.75 -8.30
CA ARG A 29 0.83 -24.52 -7.60
C ARG A 29 1.74 -23.63 -6.75
N VAL A 30 2.22 -22.53 -7.31
CA VAL A 30 3.11 -21.59 -6.61
C VAL A 30 2.38 -20.91 -5.45
N TYR A 31 1.14 -20.50 -5.62
CA TYR A 31 0.33 -19.94 -4.55
C TYR A 31 0.14 -20.92 -3.39
N LEU A 32 -0.33 -22.14 -3.68
CA LEU A 32 -0.52 -23.18 -2.67
C LEU A 32 0.76 -23.54 -1.91
N THR A 33 1.90 -23.49 -2.62
CA THR A 33 3.19 -23.82 -2.02
C THR A 33 3.73 -22.71 -1.12
N TYR A 34 3.56 -21.44 -1.50
CA TYR A 34 4.28 -20.33 -0.88
C TYR A 34 3.42 -19.28 -0.20
N ALA A 35 2.08 -19.29 -0.33
CA ALA A 35 1.24 -18.27 0.31
C ALA A 35 1.40 -18.22 1.84
N SER A 36 1.80 -19.32 2.45
CA SER A 36 2.04 -19.41 3.89
C SER A 36 3.19 -18.54 4.40
N ILE A 37 4.09 -18.04 3.51
CA ILE A 37 5.16 -17.11 3.92
C ILE A 37 4.70 -15.65 3.97
N PHE A 38 3.54 -15.32 3.42
CA PHE A 38 2.99 -13.97 3.47
C PHE A 38 2.65 -13.60 4.92
N ARG A 39 3.17 -12.47 5.37
CA ARG A 39 2.97 -11.94 6.73
C ARG A 39 2.53 -10.48 6.65
N PRO A 40 1.27 -10.23 6.24
CA PRO A 40 0.78 -8.87 6.10
C PRO A 40 0.79 -8.15 7.45
N ARG A 41 1.36 -6.95 7.47
CA ARG A 41 1.38 -6.05 8.62
C ARG A 41 1.17 -4.63 8.12
N ALA A 42 0.46 -3.84 8.91
CA ALA A 42 0.24 -2.42 8.62
C ALA A 42 0.41 -1.57 9.88
N VAL A 43 0.66 -0.29 9.66
CA VAL A 43 0.66 0.73 10.70
C VAL A 43 0.05 2.00 10.15
N TYR A 44 -0.74 2.67 10.97
CA TYR A 44 -1.49 3.88 10.61
C TYR A 44 -1.25 4.99 11.64
N SER A 45 -1.40 6.23 11.18
CA SER A 45 -1.48 7.41 12.04
C SER A 45 -2.42 8.42 11.40
N LEU A 46 -3.41 8.87 12.16
CA LEU A 46 -4.34 9.93 11.77
C LEU A 46 -3.82 11.24 12.35
N LEU A 47 -3.44 12.18 11.48
CA LEU A 47 -2.87 13.47 11.86
C LEU A 47 -3.76 14.60 11.36
N LYS A 48 -4.00 15.60 12.20
CA LYS A 48 -4.77 16.80 11.82
C LYS A 48 -3.99 17.62 10.81
N ILE A 49 -4.64 18.11 9.77
CA ILE A 49 -4.05 19.03 8.81
C ILE A 49 -4.11 20.43 9.44
N LYS A 50 -2.96 21.09 9.56
CA LYS A 50 -2.81 22.46 10.06
C LYS A 50 -2.87 23.48 8.94
N GLU A 51 -2.24 23.17 7.83
CA GLU A 51 -2.13 24.06 6.68
C GLU A 51 -2.29 23.25 5.38
N HIS A 52 -3.03 23.81 4.42
CA HIS A 52 -3.21 23.22 3.09
C HIS A 52 -2.37 23.90 2.01
N SER A 53 -1.81 25.08 2.28
CA SER A 53 -1.09 25.89 1.29
C SER A 53 0.01 26.71 1.97
N PRO A 54 1.17 26.94 1.32
CA PRO A 54 1.54 26.43 -0.01
C PRO A 54 1.85 24.93 -0.04
N GLU A 55 2.13 24.32 1.11
CA GLU A 55 2.41 22.90 1.33
C GLU A 55 1.46 22.35 2.39
N VAL A 56 1.16 21.06 2.36
CA VAL A 56 0.32 20.45 3.39
C VAL A 56 1.15 20.16 4.63
N ARG A 57 0.77 20.77 5.76
CA ARG A 57 1.44 20.58 7.06
C ARG A 57 0.52 19.84 8.03
N LEU A 58 1.06 18.79 8.64
CA LEU A 58 0.33 17.94 9.57
C LEU A 58 0.79 18.20 11.02
N GLU A 59 -0.13 18.05 11.96
CA GLU A 59 0.17 18.19 13.38
C GLU A 59 1.06 17.04 13.88
N GLY A 60 2.19 17.38 14.53
CA GLY A 60 3.14 16.38 15.03
C GLY A 60 3.96 15.68 13.96
N TYR A 61 3.90 16.15 12.70
CA TYR A 61 4.71 15.65 11.60
C TYR A 61 5.75 16.70 11.19
N ALA A 62 7.02 16.31 11.15
CA ALA A 62 8.12 17.24 10.99
C ALA A 62 8.29 17.80 9.57
N PHE A 63 7.83 17.06 8.56
CA PHE A 63 8.05 17.38 7.15
C PHE A 63 6.74 17.81 6.49
N PRO A 64 6.74 18.79 5.56
CA PRO A 64 5.57 19.09 4.77
C PRO A 64 5.36 18.00 3.69
N LEU A 65 4.11 17.76 3.32
CA LEU A 65 3.80 17.01 2.11
C LEU A 65 3.83 17.99 0.93
N VAL A 66 4.84 17.83 0.08
CA VAL A 66 5.15 18.77 -1.02
C VAL A 66 4.59 18.23 -2.33
N GLY A 67 3.89 19.08 -3.07
CA GLY A 67 3.34 18.78 -4.39
C GLY A 67 1.91 19.27 -4.57
N GLU A 68 1.59 19.73 -5.76
CA GLU A 68 0.25 20.23 -6.10
C GLU A 68 -0.77 19.08 -6.11
N SER A 69 -0.35 17.90 -6.54
CA SER A 69 -1.22 16.71 -6.60
C SER A 69 -1.67 16.27 -5.22
N ILE A 70 -0.77 16.20 -4.24
CA ILE A 70 -1.12 15.84 -2.86
C ILE A 70 -1.92 16.96 -2.18
N ARG A 71 -1.62 18.22 -2.48
CA ARG A 71 -2.37 19.37 -1.98
C ARG A 71 -3.84 19.31 -2.43
N ARG A 72 -4.10 19.05 -3.72
CA ARG A 72 -5.46 18.85 -4.25
C ARG A 72 -6.14 17.63 -3.65
N HIS A 73 -5.39 16.55 -3.49
CA HIS A 73 -5.90 15.30 -2.92
C HIS A 73 -6.40 15.48 -1.48
N LEU A 74 -5.78 16.38 -0.71
CA LEU A 74 -6.11 16.65 0.69
C LEU A 74 -6.92 17.94 0.89
N GLU A 75 -7.33 18.64 -0.17
CA GLU A 75 -7.92 19.98 -0.12
C GLU A 75 -9.13 20.09 0.82
N LYS A 76 -9.98 19.05 0.86
CA LYS A 76 -11.20 19.01 1.69
C LYS A 76 -11.02 18.20 2.98
N ALA A 77 -9.85 17.65 3.21
CA ALA A 77 -9.61 16.78 4.34
C ALA A 77 -9.29 17.58 5.61
N GLU A 78 -9.89 17.21 6.73
CA GLU A 78 -9.51 17.74 8.06
C GLU A 78 -8.29 17.00 8.62
N TYR A 79 -8.14 15.72 8.26
CA TYR A 79 -7.06 14.87 8.71
C TYR A 79 -6.41 14.14 7.52
N ALA A 80 -5.14 13.81 7.68
CA ALA A 80 -4.40 12.90 6.83
C ALA A 80 -4.20 11.58 7.55
N LEU A 81 -4.64 10.48 6.96
CA LEU A 81 -4.37 9.11 7.41
C LEU A 81 -3.10 8.63 6.71
N LEU A 82 -1.99 8.65 7.42
CA LEU A 82 -0.74 8.05 6.96
C LEU A 82 -0.80 6.53 7.15
N SER A 83 -0.35 5.77 6.17
CA SER A 83 -0.36 4.31 6.18
C SER A 83 0.95 3.73 5.67
N ALA A 84 1.39 2.64 6.28
CA ALA A 84 2.46 1.79 5.76
C ALA A 84 2.07 0.33 5.91
N PHE A 85 2.40 -0.46 4.90
CA PHE A 85 2.04 -1.87 4.76
C PHE A 85 3.22 -2.68 4.24
N THR A 86 3.35 -3.94 4.66
CA THR A 86 4.33 -4.90 4.13
C THR A 86 3.82 -6.34 4.19
N LEU A 87 4.24 -7.19 3.25
CA LEU A 87 4.11 -8.65 3.33
C LEU A 87 5.25 -9.32 4.11
N GLY A 88 6.27 -8.57 4.49
CA GLY A 88 7.45 -9.08 5.18
C GLY A 88 8.54 -9.59 4.24
N ILE A 89 9.76 -9.67 4.79
CA ILE A 89 11.00 -9.95 4.02
C ILE A 89 11.07 -11.38 3.46
N ALA A 90 10.36 -12.34 4.05
CA ALA A 90 10.40 -13.74 3.63
C ALA A 90 9.99 -13.92 2.15
N VAL A 91 9.10 -13.07 1.65
CA VAL A 91 8.65 -13.09 0.25
C VAL A 91 9.80 -12.74 -0.69
N ASP A 92 10.52 -11.65 -0.41
CA ASP A 92 11.65 -11.18 -1.23
C ASP A 92 12.78 -12.20 -1.22
N GLN A 93 13.08 -12.79 -0.05
CA GLN A 93 14.08 -13.83 0.09
C GLN A 93 13.73 -15.08 -0.73
N LYS A 94 12.46 -15.53 -0.69
CA LYS A 94 12.00 -16.68 -1.45
C LYS A 94 12.03 -16.41 -2.95
N ILE A 95 11.61 -15.23 -3.41
CA ILE A 95 11.71 -14.86 -4.83
C ILE A 95 13.17 -14.91 -5.29
N LYS A 96 14.10 -14.36 -4.49
CA LYS A 96 15.54 -14.39 -4.80
C LYS A 96 16.10 -15.83 -4.86
N GLU A 97 15.74 -16.68 -3.90
CA GLU A 97 16.12 -18.10 -3.89
C GLU A 97 15.63 -18.83 -5.15
N LEU A 98 14.33 -18.65 -5.48
CA LEU A 98 13.72 -19.27 -6.63
C LEU A 98 14.28 -18.76 -7.95
N SER A 99 14.72 -17.50 -8.02
CA SER A 99 15.32 -16.95 -9.26
C SER A 99 16.59 -17.69 -9.69
N LEU A 100 17.28 -18.36 -8.76
CA LEU A 100 18.48 -19.14 -9.04
C LEU A 100 18.20 -20.61 -9.41
N SER A 101 17.09 -21.18 -8.93
CA SER A 101 16.80 -22.60 -9.05
C SER A 101 15.57 -22.93 -9.89
N ARG A 102 14.55 -22.08 -9.85
CA ARG A 102 13.24 -22.23 -10.50
C ARG A 102 12.71 -20.87 -10.98
N PRO A 103 13.29 -20.27 -12.05
CA PRO A 103 12.96 -18.91 -12.47
C PRO A 103 11.48 -18.66 -12.77
N SER A 104 10.78 -19.64 -13.35
CA SER A 104 9.33 -19.56 -13.62
C SER A 104 8.53 -19.42 -12.31
N ASP A 105 8.90 -20.15 -11.26
CA ASP A 105 8.27 -20.07 -9.94
C ASP A 105 8.55 -18.69 -9.30
N ALA A 106 9.76 -18.15 -9.48
CA ALA A 106 10.10 -16.82 -8.98
C ALA A 106 9.25 -15.74 -9.63
N VAL A 107 9.06 -15.78 -10.94
CA VAL A 107 8.22 -14.84 -11.69
C VAL A 107 6.75 -14.95 -11.25
N ALA A 108 6.24 -16.19 -11.14
CA ALA A 108 4.89 -16.46 -10.68
C ALA A 108 4.67 -15.95 -9.23
N LEU A 109 5.59 -16.27 -8.31
CA LEU A 109 5.50 -15.80 -6.92
C LEU A 109 5.57 -14.28 -6.83
N ASN A 110 6.42 -13.65 -7.63
CA ASN A 110 6.53 -12.19 -7.68
C ASN A 110 5.20 -11.54 -8.13
N ALA A 111 4.55 -12.10 -9.15
CA ALA A 111 3.25 -11.60 -9.64
C ALA A 111 2.14 -11.81 -8.59
N ILE A 112 2.04 -13.01 -8.03
CA ILE A 112 1.07 -13.33 -6.97
C ILE A 112 1.25 -12.40 -5.77
N ALA A 113 2.48 -12.26 -5.28
CA ALA A 113 2.78 -11.43 -4.11
C ALA A 113 2.51 -9.94 -4.36
N SER A 114 2.70 -9.43 -5.59
CA SER A 114 2.36 -8.05 -5.94
C SER A 114 0.86 -7.81 -5.88
N VAL A 115 0.06 -8.68 -6.50
CA VAL A 115 -1.40 -8.57 -6.48
C VAL A 115 -1.96 -8.78 -5.07
N TYR A 116 -1.39 -9.74 -4.34
CA TYR A 116 -1.80 -10.01 -2.96
C TYR A 116 -1.53 -8.80 -2.07
N ALA A 117 -0.33 -8.20 -2.17
CA ALA A 117 0.06 -7.04 -1.39
C ALA A 117 -0.90 -5.86 -1.60
N GLU A 118 -1.24 -5.56 -2.88
CA GLU A 118 -2.16 -4.47 -3.22
C GLU A 118 -3.54 -4.70 -2.60
N ARG A 119 -4.09 -5.88 -2.80
CA ARG A 119 -5.45 -6.20 -2.31
C ARG A 119 -5.55 -6.22 -0.79
N ILE A 120 -4.60 -6.85 -0.11
CA ILE A 120 -4.65 -6.93 1.35
C ILE A 120 -4.37 -5.57 1.99
N ALA A 121 -3.52 -4.73 1.37
CA ALA A 121 -3.30 -3.37 1.81
C ALA A 121 -4.59 -2.53 1.70
N ASP A 122 -5.34 -2.68 0.61
CA ASP A 122 -6.62 -1.99 0.42
C ASP A 122 -7.69 -2.52 1.38
N GLU A 123 -7.70 -3.83 1.67
CA GLU A 123 -8.62 -4.43 2.65
C GLU A 123 -8.34 -3.91 4.07
N MET A 124 -7.07 -3.89 4.48
CA MET A 124 -6.66 -3.36 5.79
C MET A 124 -6.91 -1.85 5.90
N LEU A 125 -6.71 -1.09 4.82
CA LEU A 125 -7.01 0.34 4.79
C LEU A 125 -8.53 0.59 4.87
N ARG A 126 -9.34 -0.24 4.24
CA ARG A 126 -10.80 -0.16 4.33
C ARG A 126 -11.30 -0.37 5.76
N GLU A 127 -10.72 -1.31 6.50
CA GLU A 127 -11.04 -1.49 7.93
C GLU A 127 -10.77 -0.22 8.75
N GLU A 128 -9.66 0.48 8.48
CA GLU A 128 -9.37 1.77 9.13
C GLU A 128 -10.34 2.87 8.66
N SER A 129 -10.73 2.85 7.39
CA SER A 129 -11.71 3.79 6.82
C SER A 129 -13.09 3.65 7.45
N GLU A 130 -13.55 2.41 7.71
CA GLU A 130 -14.84 2.20 8.40
C GLU A 130 -14.82 2.73 9.85
N LYS A 131 -13.69 2.59 10.57
CA LYS A 131 -13.53 3.21 11.91
C LYS A 131 -13.61 4.74 11.87
N LEU A 132 -13.11 5.36 10.80
CA LEU A 132 -13.22 6.81 10.60
C LEU A 132 -14.63 7.22 10.22
N LYS A 133 -15.33 6.39 9.44
CA LYS A 133 -16.73 6.62 9.06
C LYS A 133 -17.65 6.64 10.28
N GLU A 134 -17.44 5.75 11.27
CA GLU A 134 -18.14 5.78 12.56
C GLU A 134 -17.95 7.10 13.32
N LYS A 135 -16.84 7.81 13.04
CA LYS A 135 -16.52 9.13 13.62
C LYS A 135 -16.98 10.31 12.75
N GLY A 136 -17.72 10.03 11.66
CA GLY A 136 -18.25 11.04 10.75
C GLY A 136 -17.27 11.50 9.66
N TYR A 137 -16.27 10.67 9.32
CA TYR A 137 -15.32 10.96 8.24
C TYR A 137 -15.39 9.94 7.12
N LYS A 138 -15.28 10.39 5.87
CA LYS A 138 -15.02 9.55 4.70
C LYS A 138 -13.55 9.68 4.29
N THR A 139 -12.93 8.59 3.85
CA THR A 139 -11.54 8.64 3.37
C THR A 139 -11.49 8.75 1.85
N THR A 140 -10.47 9.47 1.37
CA THR A 140 -10.09 9.44 -0.05
C THR A 140 -9.32 8.16 -0.37
N PHE A 141 -9.00 7.94 -1.66
CA PHE A 141 -8.11 6.83 -2.05
C PHE A 141 -6.68 7.03 -1.52
N ARG A 142 -5.90 5.94 -1.47
CA ARG A 142 -4.49 5.99 -1.06
C ARG A 142 -3.63 6.67 -2.11
N PHE A 143 -3.07 7.83 -1.79
CA PHE A 143 -2.10 8.56 -2.59
C PHE A 143 -0.69 8.22 -2.14
N CYS A 144 0.13 7.66 -3.04
CA CYS A 144 1.46 7.14 -2.70
C CYS A 144 2.56 8.12 -3.11
N PRO A 145 3.68 8.21 -2.35
CA PRO A 145 4.89 8.88 -2.82
C PRO A 145 5.33 8.33 -4.17
N GLY A 146 5.66 9.23 -5.10
CA GLY A 146 5.91 8.92 -6.51
C GLY A 146 4.68 9.09 -7.41
N TYR A 147 3.48 9.34 -6.87
CA TYR A 147 2.31 9.72 -7.67
C TYR A 147 2.32 11.23 -7.93
N GLY A 148 1.98 11.60 -9.17
CA GLY A 148 2.00 13.00 -9.58
C GLY A 148 3.36 13.64 -9.31
N ASP A 149 3.36 14.71 -8.53
CA ASP A 149 4.54 15.48 -8.14
C ASP A 149 4.93 15.28 -6.65
N LEU A 150 4.30 14.33 -5.92
CA LEU A 150 4.72 13.96 -4.57
C LEU A 150 6.04 13.18 -4.63
N PRO A 151 7.14 13.70 -4.04
CA PRO A 151 8.45 13.07 -4.15
C PRO A 151 8.47 11.64 -3.60
N LEU A 152 9.18 10.72 -4.27
CA LEU A 152 9.35 9.34 -3.79
C LEU A 152 10.08 9.30 -2.43
N LEU A 153 10.93 10.27 -2.14
CA LEU A 153 11.66 10.39 -0.86
C LEU A 153 10.74 10.59 0.34
N THR A 154 9.51 11.09 0.15
CA THR A 154 8.48 11.20 1.18
C THR A 154 8.14 9.84 1.83
N ASN A 155 8.44 8.72 1.15
CA ASN A 155 8.37 7.39 1.77
C ASN A 155 9.19 7.31 3.05
N GLY A 156 10.42 7.86 3.06
CA GLY A 156 11.30 7.84 4.24
C GLY A 156 10.73 8.66 5.39
N GLU A 157 10.17 9.80 5.10
CA GLU A 157 9.57 10.72 6.08
C GLU A 157 8.33 10.10 6.72
N ILE A 158 7.43 9.50 5.92
CA ILE A 158 6.23 8.82 6.41
C ILE A 158 6.61 7.57 7.23
N ALA A 159 7.56 6.76 6.73
CA ALA A 159 8.03 5.57 7.45
C ALA A 159 8.60 5.92 8.83
N LEU A 160 9.34 7.03 8.93
CA LEU A 160 9.88 7.54 10.19
C LEU A 160 8.76 7.97 11.15
N ALA A 161 7.79 8.77 10.67
CA ALA A 161 6.67 9.24 11.46
C ALA A 161 5.82 8.08 12.01
N LEU A 162 5.62 7.03 11.21
CA LEU A 162 4.90 5.82 11.59
C LEU A 162 5.70 4.89 12.50
N ASN A 163 7.02 5.11 12.64
CA ASN A 163 7.96 4.15 13.25
C ASN A 163 7.86 2.76 12.60
N ALA A 164 7.76 2.75 11.25
CA ALA A 164 7.43 1.58 10.47
C ALA A 164 8.47 0.46 10.58
N GLN A 165 9.75 0.82 10.71
CA GLN A 165 10.83 -0.15 10.91
C GLN A 165 10.60 -0.99 12.18
N LYS A 166 10.33 -0.35 13.31
CA LYS A 166 10.14 -1.03 14.60
C LYS A 166 8.81 -1.80 14.64
N LYS A 167 7.73 -1.20 14.09
CA LYS A 167 6.38 -1.76 14.22
C LYS A 167 6.10 -2.90 13.23
N ILE A 168 6.56 -2.76 11.98
CA ILE A 168 6.23 -3.71 10.90
C ILE A 168 7.45 -4.22 10.12
N GLY A 169 8.67 -3.77 10.45
CA GLY A 169 9.90 -4.19 9.77
C GLY A 169 10.07 -3.58 8.36
N LEU A 170 9.43 -2.42 8.11
CA LEU A 170 9.54 -1.71 6.84
C LEU A 170 10.58 -0.60 6.97
N THR A 171 11.57 -0.60 6.07
CA THR A 171 12.59 0.45 5.93
C THR A 171 12.53 1.07 4.54
N VAL A 172 13.21 2.21 4.39
CA VAL A 172 13.26 2.94 3.11
C VAL A 172 14.72 3.23 2.79
N THR A 173 15.11 2.98 1.54
CA THR A 173 16.46 3.29 1.06
C THR A 173 16.66 4.80 0.89
N GLU A 174 17.90 5.25 0.73
CA GLU A 174 18.24 6.64 0.41
C GLU A 174 17.58 7.16 -0.88
N LYS A 175 17.19 6.25 -1.78
CA LYS A 175 16.47 6.58 -3.03
C LYS A 175 14.94 6.54 -2.89
N GLY A 176 14.41 6.34 -1.68
CA GLY A 176 12.97 6.28 -1.42
C GLY A 176 12.32 4.92 -1.72
N LEU A 177 13.08 3.86 -2.03
CA LEU A 177 12.55 2.53 -2.29
C LEU A 177 12.25 1.78 -0.98
N LEU A 178 11.13 1.06 -0.95
CA LEU A 178 10.68 0.30 0.22
C LEU A 178 11.40 -1.04 0.33
N LEU A 179 11.75 -1.44 1.55
CA LEU A 179 12.28 -2.75 1.92
C LEU A 179 11.52 -3.26 3.15
N PRO A 180 10.86 -4.44 3.08
CA PRO A 180 10.73 -5.38 1.94
C PRO A 180 10.09 -4.78 0.70
N GLY A 181 10.34 -5.37 -0.49
CA GLY A 181 9.85 -4.86 -1.77
C GLY A 181 8.33 -5.00 -1.95
N LYS A 182 7.68 -5.93 -1.24
CA LYS A 182 6.22 -6.08 -1.23
C LYS A 182 5.61 -5.26 -0.10
N SER A 183 5.82 -3.95 -0.19
CA SER A 183 5.38 -2.94 0.79
C SER A 183 4.81 -1.73 0.09
N MET A 184 3.99 -0.97 0.81
CA MET A 184 3.36 0.26 0.33
C MET A 184 3.33 1.30 1.43
N ILE A 185 3.45 2.56 1.05
CA ILE A 185 3.23 3.73 1.91
C ILE A 185 2.27 4.66 1.18
N GLY A 186 1.36 5.28 1.91
CA GLY A 186 0.44 6.22 1.31
C GLY A 186 -0.27 7.11 2.32
N VAL A 187 -0.97 8.08 1.77
CA VAL A 187 -1.73 9.10 2.48
C VAL A 187 -3.16 9.11 1.94
N CYS A 188 -4.15 9.04 2.84
CA CYS A 188 -5.55 9.29 2.51
C CYS A 188 -6.01 10.55 3.24
N GLY A 189 -6.82 11.36 2.62
CA GLY A 189 -7.56 12.42 3.29
C GLY A 189 -8.73 11.83 4.08
N ALA A 190 -9.01 12.37 5.26
CA ALA A 190 -10.24 12.12 5.99
C ALA A 190 -11.08 13.40 5.96
N GLU A 191 -12.15 13.37 5.18
CA GLU A 191 -13.07 14.46 4.95
C GLU A 191 -14.31 14.30 5.84
N ARG A 192 -14.80 15.36 6.43
CA ARG A 192 -16.04 15.30 7.22
C ARG A 192 -17.22 14.91 6.32
N ILE A 193 -18.04 13.99 6.79
CA ILE A 193 -19.29 13.64 6.13
C ILE A 193 -20.27 14.78 6.44
N GLU A 194 -20.61 15.59 5.42
CA GLU A 194 -21.69 16.55 5.53
C GLU A 194 -23.01 15.79 5.67
N ASN A 195 -23.69 15.94 6.79
CA ASN A 195 -25.08 15.50 6.87
C ASN A 195 -25.88 16.41 5.92
N GLU A 196 -26.37 15.86 4.82
CA GLU A 196 -27.41 16.55 4.06
C GLU A 196 -28.54 16.86 5.01
N VAL A 197 -28.68 18.12 5.38
CA VAL A 197 -29.88 18.61 6.06
C VAL A 197 -30.98 18.42 5.04
N GLN A 198 -31.82 17.39 5.24
CA GLN A 198 -33.06 17.26 4.50
C GLN A 198 -33.96 18.39 4.98
N ASP A 199 -34.06 19.45 4.15
CA ASP A 199 -35.11 20.46 4.26
C ASP A 199 -36.45 19.89 3.80
#